data_ef1b4fafc385fc5b60f371acde4b26d3
#
_entry.id   ef1b4fafc385fc5b60f371acde4b26d3
#
_cell.length_a   1.000
_cell.length_b   1.000
_cell.length_c   1.000
_cell.angle_alpha   90.00
_cell.angle_beta   90.00
_cell.angle_gamma   90.00
#
_symmetry.space_group_name_H-M   'P 1'
#
loop_
_entity.id
_entity.type
_entity.pdbx_description
1 polymer ?
#
loop_
_entity_poly.entity_id
_entity_poly.type
_entity_poly.pdbx_seq_one_letter_code
_entity_poly.pdbx_strand_id
1 'polypeptide(L)'
;MFRGAVRSYGERLGYVYAEEKGALGARNVLFGDPEKADYLVTAHYDTCARLPFPNFITPCNVGIYLLYQIVVALLFCVPVLVAVWLAARLTESPLAVLLTGYGCLILLAWLLLCGPANRHNANDNTSGVILVLELMGTLPTELREKVCSVLFDLEEAGLIGSASYRSRHKKAVRRQLVLNADCIGDGDELLLIPSKTLRKKQPGRLERWKTLCAGSGEKTVTVRDRGVCLFPSDQANFPLGVGIAAFRSSKRFGLYCARIHTPKDTVCEEKNVTLVRDVLAGIIREQA
;
A
#
# COMPACT_ATOMS: atom_id res chain seq x y z
N MET A 1 -8.54 15.83 -11.94
CA MET A 1 -8.60 14.93 -13.12
C MET A 1 -8.79 13.47 -12.72
N PHE A 2 -7.93 12.84 -11.92
CA PHE A 2 -8.02 11.41 -11.52
C PHE A 2 -9.38 11.03 -10.91
N ARG A 3 -9.81 11.66 -9.79
CA ARG A 3 -11.08 11.34 -9.11
C ARG A 3 -12.31 11.48 -10.02
N GLY A 4 -12.32 12.46 -10.92
CA GLY A 4 -13.40 12.59 -11.92
C GLY A 4 -13.44 11.42 -12.91
N ALA A 5 -12.29 10.91 -13.34
CA ALA A 5 -12.20 9.77 -14.25
C ALA A 5 -12.68 8.46 -13.58
N VAL A 6 -12.19 8.17 -12.36
CA VAL A 6 -12.61 6.96 -11.64
C VAL A 6 -14.09 7.02 -11.21
N ARG A 7 -14.60 8.21 -10.84
CA ARG A 7 -16.03 8.43 -10.61
C ARG A 7 -16.86 8.06 -11.82
N SER A 8 -16.54 8.67 -12.98
CA SER A 8 -17.26 8.39 -14.23
C SER A 8 -17.20 6.91 -14.63
N TYR A 9 -16.08 6.24 -14.34
CA TYR A 9 -15.94 4.79 -14.57
C TYR A 9 -16.87 3.98 -13.66
N GLY A 10 -16.86 4.22 -12.35
CA GLY A 10 -17.70 3.50 -11.39
C GLY A 10 -19.19 3.73 -11.60
N GLU A 11 -19.61 4.98 -11.88
CA GLU A 11 -21.00 5.32 -12.17
C GLU A 11 -21.51 4.61 -13.44
N ARG A 12 -20.67 4.47 -14.49
CA ARG A 12 -21.03 3.68 -15.69
C ARG A 12 -21.23 2.20 -15.40
N LEU A 13 -20.54 1.66 -14.41
CA LEU A 13 -20.70 0.27 -13.95
C LEU A 13 -21.89 0.11 -12.99
N GLY A 14 -22.58 1.21 -12.63
CA GLY A 14 -23.71 1.21 -11.70
C GLY A 14 -23.36 1.24 -10.22
N TYR A 15 -22.11 1.55 -9.85
CA TYR A 15 -21.72 1.72 -8.46
C TYR A 15 -22.13 3.09 -7.91
N VAL A 16 -22.52 3.11 -6.64
CA VAL A 16 -22.71 4.37 -5.89
C VAL A 16 -21.33 4.93 -5.55
N TYR A 17 -21.07 6.16 -5.99
CA TYR A 17 -19.84 6.89 -5.73
C TYR A 17 -19.98 7.78 -4.49
N ALA A 18 -18.96 7.82 -3.64
CA ALA A 18 -18.83 8.76 -2.54
C ALA A 18 -17.37 9.22 -2.36
N GLU A 19 -17.20 10.42 -1.82
CA GLU A 19 -15.90 10.91 -1.32
C GLU A 19 -15.99 11.13 0.17
N GLU A 20 -14.99 10.65 0.90
CA GLU A 20 -14.87 10.87 2.34
C GLU A 20 -13.63 11.70 2.68
N LYS A 21 -13.84 12.82 3.36
CA LYS A 21 -12.75 13.64 3.88
C LYS A 21 -12.19 13.00 5.15
N GLY A 22 -10.88 12.86 5.21
CA GLY A 22 -10.11 12.39 6.35
C GLY A 22 -9.28 13.48 7.03
N ALA A 23 -8.40 13.06 7.94
CA ALA A 23 -7.43 13.93 8.57
C ALA A 23 -6.45 14.51 7.53
N LEU A 24 -5.84 15.64 7.84
CA LEU A 24 -4.86 16.35 7.01
C LEU A 24 -5.32 16.62 5.57
N GLY A 25 -6.65 16.62 5.33
CA GLY A 25 -7.21 16.88 4.01
C GLY A 25 -7.29 15.66 3.09
N ALA A 26 -7.01 14.46 3.58
CA ALA A 26 -7.20 13.21 2.84
C ALA A 26 -8.60 13.11 2.25
N ARG A 27 -8.73 12.55 1.06
CA ARG A 27 -10.00 12.37 0.36
C ARG A 27 -10.09 10.96 -0.21
N ASN A 28 -10.61 10.04 0.58
CA ASN A 28 -10.86 8.67 0.11
C ASN A 28 -12.00 8.64 -0.90
N VAL A 29 -11.87 7.79 -1.91
CA VAL A 29 -12.90 7.55 -2.93
C VAL A 29 -13.51 6.17 -2.68
N LEU A 30 -14.85 6.12 -2.65
CA LEU A 30 -15.60 4.91 -2.33
C LEU A 30 -16.55 4.55 -3.47
N PHE A 31 -16.70 3.25 -3.70
CA PHE A 31 -17.71 2.66 -4.60
C PHE A 31 -18.44 1.54 -3.87
N GLY A 32 -19.74 1.71 -3.65
CA GLY A 32 -20.58 0.79 -2.88
C GLY A 32 -20.89 1.31 -1.48
N ASP A 33 -21.51 0.46 -0.65
CA ASP A 33 -21.94 0.80 0.71
C ASP A 33 -20.94 0.27 1.75
N PRO A 34 -20.16 1.14 2.43
CA PRO A 34 -19.17 0.73 3.40
C PRO A 34 -19.76 0.06 4.65
N GLU A 35 -21.03 0.29 4.98
CA GLU A 35 -21.65 -0.30 6.17
C GLU A 35 -22.26 -1.68 5.89
N LYS A 36 -22.65 -1.95 4.64
CA LYS A 36 -23.27 -3.24 4.24
C LYS A 36 -22.23 -4.26 3.77
N ALA A 37 -21.18 -3.80 3.12
CA ALA A 37 -20.17 -4.66 2.51
C ALA A 37 -19.52 -5.63 3.51
N ASP A 38 -19.25 -6.85 3.07
CA ASP A 38 -18.48 -7.87 3.78
C ASP A 38 -17.00 -7.80 3.44
N TYR A 39 -16.70 -7.27 2.26
CA TYR A 39 -15.35 -7.11 1.71
C TYR A 39 -15.05 -5.64 1.42
N LEU A 40 -13.86 -5.21 1.81
CA LEU A 40 -13.26 -3.99 1.28
C LEU A 40 -12.14 -4.39 0.33
N VAL A 41 -12.20 -3.93 -0.92
CA VAL A 41 -11.09 -4.06 -1.87
C VAL A 41 -10.46 -2.69 -2.02
N THR A 42 -9.20 -2.58 -1.66
CA THR A 42 -8.57 -1.28 -1.48
C THR A 42 -7.23 -1.15 -2.19
N ALA A 43 -6.88 0.07 -2.55
CA ALA A 43 -5.57 0.50 -2.98
C ALA A 43 -5.40 1.98 -2.62
N HIS A 44 -4.16 2.49 -2.50
CA HIS A 44 -3.97 3.93 -2.41
C HIS A 44 -3.78 4.55 -3.81
N TYR A 45 -4.08 5.84 -3.93
CA TYR A 45 -3.98 6.56 -5.21
C TYR A 45 -3.06 7.79 -5.16
N ASP A 46 -2.58 8.14 -3.99
CA ASP A 46 -1.53 9.14 -3.83
C ASP A 46 -0.16 8.60 -4.25
N THR A 47 0.80 9.46 -4.38
CA THR A 47 2.16 9.13 -4.77
C THR A 47 3.15 9.84 -3.86
N CYS A 48 4.23 9.14 -3.53
CA CYS A 48 5.30 9.66 -2.69
C CYS A 48 6.06 10.83 -3.32
N ALA A 49 6.85 11.53 -2.52
CA ALA A 49 7.93 12.35 -3.02
C ALA A 49 9.01 11.46 -3.67
N ARG A 50 9.58 11.96 -4.78
CA ARG A 50 10.68 11.27 -5.46
C ARG A 50 11.91 11.21 -4.56
N LEU A 51 12.38 9.99 -4.27
CA LEU A 51 13.58 9.75 -3.48
C LEU A 51 14.82 9.51 -4.36
N PRO A 52 16.02 9.82 -3.87
CA PRO A 52 17.29 9.54 -4.58
C PRO A 52 17.65 8.05 -4.60
N PHE A 53 17.06 7.25 -3.71
CA PHE A 53 17.20 5.79 -3.63
C PHE A 53 15.85 5.14 -3.34
N PRO A 54 15.65 3.88 -3.78
CA PRO A 54 14.35 3.22 -3.67
C PRO A 54 13.97 2.94 -2.22
N ASN A 55 12.67 2.82 -1.94
CA ASN A 55 12.21 2.13 -0.76
C ASN A 55 12.42 0.62 -0.99
N PHE A 56 13.46 0.06 -0.37
CA PHE A 56 13.83 -1.35 -0.53
C PHE A 56 13.14 -2.19 0.54
N ILE A 57 12.18 -3.01 0.10
CA ILE A 57 11.37 -3.85 0.98
C ILE A 57 11.77 -5.30 0.79
N THR A 58 12.12 -5.99 1.88
CA THR A 58 12.34 -7.45 1.93
C THR A 58 11.37 -8.06 2.92
N PRO A 59 10.13 -8.41 2.50
CA PRO A 59 9.02 -8.69 3.40
C PRO A 59 9.25 -9.90 4.32
N CYS A 60 9.99 -10.89 3.83
CA CYS A 60 10.29 -12.12 4.58
C CYS A 60 11.68 -12.10 5.24
N ASN A 61 12.47 -11.06 5.01
CA ASN A 61 13.79 -10.88 5.61
C ASN A 61 13.86 -9.55 6.37
N VAL A 62 13.23 -9.56 7.55
CA VAL A 62 13.10 -8.35 8.39
C VAL A 62 14.46 -7.78 8.80
N GLY A 63 15.47 -8.62 8.96
CA GLY A 63 16.83 -8.18 9.30
C GLY A 63 17.44 -7.29 8.22
N ILE A 64 17.36 -7.72 6.96
CA ILE A 64 17.86 -6.91 5.82
C ILE A 64 17.00 -5.65 5.65
N TYR A 65 15.68 -5.75 5.80
CA TYR A 65 14.79 -4.60 5.74
C TYR A 65 15.19 -3.53 6.77
N LEU A 66 15.31 -3.91 8.04
CA LEU A 66 15.69 -2.99 9.11
C LEU A 66 17.08 -2.41 8.92
N LEU A 67 18.06 -3.23 8.51
CA LEU A 67 19.40 -2.75 8.21
C LEU A 67 19.38 -1.69 7.10
N TYR A 68 18.61 -1.93 6.03
CA TYR A 68 18.46 -0.95 4.96
C TYR A 68 17.85 0.36 5.48
N GLN A 69 16.77 0.31 6.27
CA GLN A 69 16.13 1.51 6.83
C GLN A 69 17.09 2.29 7.75
N ILE A 70 17.91 1.59 8.55
CA ILE A 70 18.93 2.25 9.39
C ILE A 70 19.98 2.95 8.51
N VAL A 71 20.49 2.29 7.47
CA VAL A 71 21.46 2.89 6.56
C VAL A 71 20.88 4.13 5.88
N VAL A 72 19.65 4.06 5.40
CA VAL A 72 18.95 5.20 4.79
C VAL A 72 18.78 6.35 5.79
N ALA A 73 18.35 6.06 7.01
CA ALA A 73 18.21 7.07 8.07
C ALA A 73 19.55 7.75 8.39
N LEU A 74 20.63 6.98 8.49
CA LEU A 74 21.99 7.52 8.70
C LEU A 74 22.43 8.41 7.54
N LEU A 75 22.16 8.00 6.28
CA LEU A 75 22.47 8.83 5.10
C LEU A 75 21.72 10.16 5.12
N PHE A 76 20.46 10.18 5.56
CA PHE A 76 19.70 11.42 5.73
C PHE A 76 20.20 12.29 6.88
N CYS A 77 20.83 11.71 7.90
CA CYS A 77 21.44 12.49 8.98
C CYS A 77 22.72 13.23 8.55
N VAL A 78 23.44 12.72 7.55
CA VAL A 78 24.73 13.32 7.11
C VAL A 78 24.60 14.79 6.73
N PRO A 79 23.71 15.24 5.84
CA PRO A 79 23.59 16.65 5.49
C PRO A 79 23.20 17.52 6.68
N VAL A 80 22.41 17.02 7.63
CA VAL A 80 22.06 17.73 8.86
C VAL A 80 23.28 17.92 9.74
N LEU A 81 24.08 16.87 9.95
CA LEU A 81 25.32 16.93 10.72
C LEU A 81 26.34 17.87 10.10
N VAL A 82 26.48 17.85 8.77
CA VAL A 82 27.38 18.78 8.05
C VAL A 82 26.92 20.22 8.24
N ALA A 83 25.62 20.51 8.12
CA ALA A 83 25.09 21.85 8.32
C ALA A 83 25.30 22.36 9.76
N VAL A 84 25.07 21.49 10.76
CA VAL A 84 25.31 21.80 12.18
C VAL A 84 26.79 22.06 12.44
N TRP A 85 27.67 21.22 11.89
CA TRP A 85 29.13 21.38 12.02
C TRP A 85 29.60 22.70 11.39
N LEU A 86 29.14 23.05 10.19
CA LEU A 86 29.45 24.32 9.54
C LEU A 86 28.95 25.50 10.36
N ALA A 87 27.71 25.46 10.87
CA ALA A 87 27.18 26.50 11.72
C ALA A 87 28.04 26.72 12.98
N ALA A 88 28.46 25.63 13.64
CA ALA A 88 29.36 25.70 14.81
C ALA A 88 30.77 26.25 14.49
N ARG A 89 31.20 26.22 13.22
CA ARG A 89 32.47 26.85 12.77
C ARG A 89 32.30 28.32 12.41
N LEU A 90 31.09 28.72 12.02
CA LEU A 90 30.82 30.08 11.52
C LEU A 90 30.24 31.02 12.59
N THR A 91 29.75 30.48 13.70
CA THR A 91 29.15 31.29 14.79
C THR A 91 29.46 30.70 16.17
N GLU A 92 29.66 31.58 17.15
CA GLU A 92 29.79 31.20 18.58
C GLU A 92 28.43 31.06 19.27
N SER A 93 27.33 31.36 18.57
CA SER A 93 25.98 31.29 19.14
C SER A 93 25.43 29.87 19.18
N PRO A 94 25.27 29.24 20.39
CA PRO A 94 24.67 27.92 20.51
C PRO A 94 23.26 27.85 19.97
N LEU A 95 22.51 28.96 20.08
CA LEU A 95 21.15 29.08 19.55
C LEU A 95 21.13 28.99 18.03
N ALA A 96 22.07 29.66 17.35
CA ALA A 96 22.16 29.58 15.89
C ALA A 96 22.47 28.17 15.40
N VAL A 97 23.37 27.46 16.08
CA VAL A 97 23.71 26.05 15.79
C VAL A 97 22.50 25.14 15.97
N LEU A 98 21.77 25.32 17.08
CA LEU A 98 20.55 24.56 17.38
C LEU A 98 19.45 24.79 16.33
N LEU A 99 19.19 26.04 15.97
CA LEU A 99 18.19 26.43 14.96
C LEU A 99 18.56 25.88 13.57
N THR A 100 19.84 25.83 13.22
CA THR A 100 20.32 25.22 11.98
C THR A 100 19.97 23.73 11.95
N GLY A 101 20.24 23.00 13.05
CA GLY A 101 19.93 21.58 13.15
C GLY A 101 18.43 21.28 12.99
N TYR A 102 17.59 21.97 13.76
CA TYR A 102 16.14 21.81 13.65
C TYR A 102 15.58 22.26 12.30
N GLY A 103 16.08 23.38 11.77
CA GLY A 103 15.68 23.87 10.44
C GLY A 103 15.99 22.86 9.35
N CYS A 104 17.18 22.24 9.38
CA CYS A 104 17.55 21.19 8.43
C CYS A 104 16.68 19.93 8.58
N LEU A 105 16.37 19.52 9.80
CA LEU A 105 15.48 18.36 10.05
C LEU A 105 14.06 18.62 9.54
N ILE A 106 13.51 19.81 9.82
CA ILE A 106 12.18 20.22 9.33
C ILE A 106 12.17 20.27 7.81
N LEU A 107 13.18 20.89 7.20
CA LEU A 107 13.32 20.95 5.73
C LEU A 107 13.42 19.53 5.13
N LEU A 108 14.22 18.65 5.72
CA LEU A 108 14.34 17.27 5.28
C LEU A 108 13.01 16.52 5.37
N ALA A 109 12.31 16.62 6.50
CA ALA A 109 11.00 16.01 6.68
C ALA A 109 9.99 16.56 5.65
N TRP A 110 10.02 17.87 5.41
CA TRP A 110 9.17 18.49 4.40
C TRP A 110 9.49 18.00 2.98
N LEU A 111 10.77 17.87 2.62
CA LEU A 111 11.19 17.33 1.31
C LEU A 111 10.78 15.86 1.12
N LEU A 112 10.82 15.06 2.18
CA LEU A 112 10.41 13.65 2.13
C LEU A 112 8.89 13.49 1.97
N LEU A 113 8.09 14.38 2.57
CA LEU A 113 6.62 14.30 2.55
C LEU A 113 6.00 15.13 1.43
N CYS A 114 6.55 16.32 1.15
CA CYS A 114 5.97 17.32 0.26
C CYS A 114 6.91 17.69 -0.91
N GLY A 115 7.99 16.95 -1.10
CA GLY A 115 8.94 17.16 -2.19
C GLY A 115 8.32 16.91 -3.57
N PRO A 116 9.11 17.05 -4.65
CA PRO A 116 8.63 16.79 -6.00
C PRO A 116 8.02 15.39 -6.12
N ALA A 117 6.75 15.31 -6.53
CA ALA A 117 6.05 14.05 -6.66
C ALA A 117 6.76 13.09 -7.63
N ASN A 118 6.83 11.82 -7.28
CA ASN A 118 7.30 10.80 -8.19
C ASN A 118 6.28 10.63 -9.32
N ARG A 119 6.69 10.87 -10.56
CA ARG A 119 5.84 10.72 -11.76
C ARG A 119 5.82 9.29 -12.30
N HIS A 120 6.66 8.43 -11.76
CA HIS A 120 6.79 7.03 -12.12
C HIS A 120 6.32 6.20 -10.94
N ASN A 121 5.06 5.80 -10.97
CA ASN A 121 4.35 5.05 -9.94
C ASN A 121 3.55 3.89 -10.54
N ALA A 122 4.12 3.23 -11.56
CA ALA A 122 3.46 2.15 -12.26
C ALA A 122 3.16 0.96 -11.34
N ASN A 123 4.10 0.61 -10.47
CA ASN A 123 3.91 -0.41 -9.45
C ASN A 123 3.27 0.18 -8.18
N ASP A 124 3.78 1.30 -7.68
CA ASP A 124 3.38 1.95 -6.43
C ASP A 124 2.65 3.29 -6.70
N ASN A 125 1.30 3.39 -6.82
CA ASN A 125 0.42 2.23 -6.74
C ASN A 125 -0.64 2.26 -7.86
N THR A 126 -0.23 2.65 -9.09
CA THR A 126 -1.13 2.57 -10.26
C THR A 126 -1.61 1.14 -10.47
N SER A 127 -0.75 0.13 -10.21
CA SER A 127 -1.09 -1.29 -10.35
C SER A 127 -2.25 -1.71 -9.46
N GLY A 128 -2.23 -1.30 -8.19
CA GLY A 128 -3.32 -1.56 -7.24
C GLY A 128 -4.61 -0.87 -7.62
N VAL A 129 -4.54 0.38 -8.08
CA VAL A 129 -5.73 1.11 -8.56
C VAL A 129 -6.36 0.41 -9.77
N ILE A 130 -5.55 -0.01 -10.75
CA ILE A 130 -6.03 -0.76 -11.93
C ILE A 130 -6.73 -2.04 -11.47
N LEU A 131 -6.13 -2.81 -10.54
CA LEU A 131 -6.75 -4.02 -10.00
C LEU A 131 -8.13 -3.76 -9.42
N VAL A 132 -8.26 -2.72 -8.57
CA VAL A 132 -9.56 -2.36 -7.96
C VAL A 132 -10.60 -2.06 -9.04
N LEU A 133 -10.24 -1.27 -10.05
CA LEU A 133 -11.16 -0.91 -11.13
C LEU A 133 -11.52 -2.12 -12.01
N GLU A 134 -10.57 -2.97 -12.36
CA GLU A 134 -10.84 -4.18 -13.12
C GLU A 134 -11.73 -5.17 -12.35
N LEU A 135 -11.48 -5.34 -11.04
CA LEU A 135 -12.32 -6.19 -10.21
C LEU A 135 -13.76 -5.65 -10.17
N MET A 136 -13.95 -4.34 -10.00
CA MET A 136 -15.28 -3.72 -10.08
C MET A 136 -15.98 -4.02 -11.40
N GLY A 137 -15.26 -3.99 -12.54
CA GLY A 137 -15.80 -4.29 -13.86
C GLY A 137 -16.18 -5.76 -14.07
N THR A 138 -15.49 -6.67 -13.39
CA THR A 138 -15.65 -8.13 -13.59
C THR A 138 -16.54 -8.82 -12.55
N LEU A 139 -16.84 -8.16 -11.42
CA LEU A 139 -17.74 -8.73 -10.40
C LEU A 139 -19.18 -8.85 -10.92
N PRO A 140 -19.81 -10.05 -10.78
CA PRO A 140 -21.24 -10.22 -11.01
C PRO A 140 -22.07 -9.24 -10.17
N THR A 141 -23.21 -8.80 -10.71
CA THR A 141 -24.07 -7.81 -10.06
C THR A 141 -24.51 -8.24 -8.65
N GLU A 142 -24.76 -9.54 -8.46
CA GLU A 142 -25.20 -10.14 -7.19
C GLU A 142 -24.14 -10.04 -6.08
N LEU A 143 -22.86 -9.93 -6.46
CA LEU A 143 -21.75 -9.80 -5.52
C LEU A 143 -21.38 -8.35 -5.22
N ARG A 144 -21.81 -7.40 -6.03
CA ARG A 144 -21.42 -5.98 -5.88
C ARG A 144 -21.87 -5.37 -4.57
N GLU A 145 -23.04 -5.77 -4.06
CA GLU A 145 -23.53 -5.28 -2.76
C GLU A 145 -22.71 -5.77 -1.57
N LYS A 146 -21.97 -6.89 -1.74
CA LYS A 146 -21.09 -7.44 -0.71
C LYS A 146 -19.70 -6.81 -0.70
N VAL A 147 -19.38 -5.98 -1.70
CA VAL A 147 -18.05 -5.37 -1.88
C VAL A 147 -18.17 -3.86 -1.88
N CYS A 148 -17.34 -3.22 -1.06
CA CYS A 148 -17.07 -1.80 -1.18
C CYS A 148 -15.61 -1.63 -1.65
N SER A 149 -15.42 -0.95 -2.78
CA SER A 149 -14.08 -0.62 -3.28
C SER A 149 -13.69 0.75 -2.76
N VAL A 150 -12.48 0.87 -2.20
CA VAL A 150 -11.99 2.12 -1.59
C VAL A 150 -10.59 2.44 -2.11
N LEU A 151 -10.45 3.64 -2.69
CA LEU A 151 -9.15 4.19 -3.02
C LEU A 151 -8.75 5.18 -1.91
N PHE A 152 -7.71 4.83 -1.17
CA PHE A 152 -7.21 5.64 -0.06
C PHE A 152 -6.29 6.76 -0.55
N ASP A 153 -6.34 7.88 0.16
CA ASP A 153 -5.47 9.05 -0.02
C ASP A 153 -4.47 9.14 1.13
N LEU A 154 -3.33 9.76 0.89
CA LEU A 154 -2.28 9.99 1.89
C LEU A 154 -1.81 8.69 2.59
N GLU A 155 -1.66 7.62 1.83
CA GLU A 155 -0.98 6.39 2.28
C GLU A 155 0.50 6.70 2.57
N GLU A 156 1.16 7.33 1.61
CA GLU A 156 2.58 7.69 1.62
C GLU A 156 2.94 8.70 2.72
N ALA A 157 1.96 9.42 3.22
CA ALA A 157 2.11 10.33 4.36
C ALA A 157 1.85 9.64 5.71
N GLY A 158 1.76 8.32 5.75
CA GLY A 158 1.61 7.51 6.97
C GLY A 158 0.21 6.92 7.16
N LEU A 159 -0.38 6.36 6.11
CA LEU A 159 -1.66 5.61 6.12
C LEU A 159 -2.84 6.45 6.61
N ILE A 160 -2.84 7.76 6.34
CA ILE A 160 -3.80 8.72 6.92
C ILE A 160 -5.22 8.47 6.42
N GLY A 161 -5.36 8.15 5.12
CA GLY A 161 -6.65 7.88 4.50
C GLY A 161 -7.34 6.67 5.11
N SER A 162 -6.65 5.55 5.18
CA SER A 162 -7.17 4.30 5.75
C SER A 162 -7.41 4.39 7.26
N ALA A 163 -6.55 5.11 8.01
CA ALA A 163 -6.77 5.38 9.43
C ALA A 163 -8.03 6.22 9.67
N SER A 164 -8.26 7.24 8.83
CA SER A 164 -9.46 8.08 8.87
C SER A 164 -10.73 7.27 8.54
N TYR A 165 -10.67 6.44 7.50
CA TYR A 165 -11.75 5.51 7.13
C TYR A 165 -12.07 4.55 8.29
N ARG A 166 -11.06 3.86 8.84
CA ARG A 166 -11.23 2.98 10.00
C ARG A 166 -11.88 3.70 11.17
N SER A 167 -11.48 4.94 11.43
CA SER A 167 -12.04 5.73 12.54
C SER A 167 -13.52 6.06 12.35
N ARG A 168 -13.95 6.28 11.10
CA ARG A 168 -15.35 6.57 10.74
C ARG A 168 -16.21 5.31 10.79
N HIS A 169 -15.75 4.21 10.21
CA HIS A 169 -16.48 2.96 10.04
C HIS A 169 -16.11 1.89 11.09
N LYS A 170 -15.87 2.29 12.34
CA LYS A 170 -15.35 1.42 13.43
C LYS A 170 -16.12 0.11 13.62
N LYS A 171 -17.43 0.12 13.40
CA LYS A 171 -18.27 -1.07 13.58
C LYS A 171 -18.14 -2.01 12.39
N ALA A 172 -18.22 -1.50 11.18
CA ALA A 172 -18.16 -2.27 9.94
C ALA A 172 -16.80 -2.95 9.76
N VAL A 173 -15.69 -2.21 9.91
CA VAL A 173 -14.33 -2.74 9.70
C VAL A 173 -13.91 -3.86 10.65
N ARG A 174 -14.64 -4.08 11.77
CA ARG A 174 -14.36 -5.21 12.68
C ARG A 174 -14.74 -6.57 12.10
N ARG A 175 -15.71 -6.61 11.18
CA ARG A 175 -16.23 -7.82 10.52
C ARG A 175 -15.74 -7.95 9.08
N GLN A 176 -15.43 -6.83 8.44
CA GLN A 176 -15.03 -6.80 7.04
C GLN A 176 -13.65 -7.39 6.80
N LEU A 177 -13.52 -8.17 5.75
CA LEU A 177 -12.25 -8.60 5.21
C LEU A 177 -11.71 -7.51 4.27
N VAL A 178 -10.54 -7.00 4.58
CA VAL A 178 -9.90 -5.94 3.79
C VAL A 178 -8.81 -6.54 2.91
N LEU A 179 -8.97 -6.44 1.61
CA LEU A 179 -8.07 -6.93 0.57
C LEU A 179 -7.38 -5.70 -0.05
N ASN A 180 -6.19 -5.39 0.43
CA ASN A 180 -5.44 -4.19 0.05
C ASN A 180 -4.37 -4.54 -0.98
N ALA A 181 -4.52 -4.01 -2.19
CA ALA A 181 -3.56 -4.16 -3.27
C ALA A 181 -2.57 -2.99 -3.28
N ASP A 182 -1.29 -3.34 -3.15
CA ASP A 182 -0.22 -2.37 -3.14
C ASP A 182 1.04 -3.00 -3.74
N CYS A 183 1.62 -2.35 -4.76
CA CYS A 183 2.80 -2.83 -5.47
C CYS A 183 2.62 -4.22 -6.12
N ILE A 184 1.52 -4.46 -6.82
CA ILE A 184 1.25 -5.75 -7.47
C ILE A 184 1.85 -5.89 -8.88
N GLY A 185 2.42 -4.82 -9.44
CA GLY A 185 2.80 -4.73 -10.86
C GLY A 185 4.20 -5.29 -11.19
N ASP A 186 5.14 -5.36 -10.23
CA ASP A 186 6.55 -5.69 -10.51
C ASP A 186 7.05 -6.87 -9.68
N GLY A 187 7.03 -8.06 -10.25
CA GLY A 187 7.55 -9.29 -9.64
C GLY A 187 6.80 -10.55 -10.09
N ASP A 188 7.39 -11.71 -9.80
CA ASP A 188 6.86 -13.01 -10.17
C ASP A 188 6.23 -13.76 -8.99
N GLU A 189 6.54 -13.33 -7.77
CA GLU A 189 6.02 -13.89 -6.52
C GLU A 189 4.94 -12.97 -5.94
N LEU A 190 3.69 -13.31 -6.16
CA LEU A 190 2.53 -12.57 -5.66
C LEU A 190 2.13 -13.12 -4.30
N LEU A 191 2.11 -12.26 -3.29
CA LEU A 191 1.80 -12.66 -1.91
C LEU A 191 0.46 -12.10 -1.46
N LEU A 192 -0.34 -12.96 -0.82
CA LEU A 192 -1.43 -12.57 0.08
C LEU A 192 -0.90 -12.66 1.53
N ILE A 193 -0.83 -11.52 2.20
CA ILE A 193 -0.21 -11.37 3.52
C ILE A 193 -1.31 -11.07 4.55
N PRO A 194 -1.93 -12.10 5.15
CA PRO A 194 -3.01 -11.91 6.11
C PRO A 194 -2.48 -11.39 7.46
N SER A 195 -3.27 -10.54 8.11
CA SER A 195 -3.02 -10.04 9.45
C SER A 195 -2.90 -11.19 10.48
N LYS A 196 -2.21 -10.93 11.59
CA LYS A 196 -2.11 -11.89 12.71
C LYS A 196 -3.49 -12.29 13.23
N THR A 197 -4.43 -11.35 13.27
CA THR A 197 -5.81 -11.59 13.72
C THR A 197 -6.55 -12.55 12.79
N LEU A 198 -6.45 -12.34 11.46
CA LEU A 198 -7.07 -13.18 10.46
C LEU A 198 -6.50 -14.60 10.52
N ARG A 199 -5.18 -14.74 10.58
CA ARG A 199 -4.49 -16.04 10.73
C ARG A 199 -4.97 -16.81 11.94
N LYS A 200 -5.18 -16.14 13.08
CA LYS A 200 -5.63 -16.75 14.32
C LYS A 200 -7.12 -17.10 14.30
N LYS A 201 -7.97 -16.21 13.78
CA LYS A 201 -9.42 -16.36 13.85
C LYS A 201 -10.00 -17.23 12.74
N GLN A 202 -9.38 -17.27 11.57
CA GLN A 202 -9.96 -17.90 10.37
C GLN A 202 -8.93 -18.76 9.60
N PRO A 203 -8.22 -19.70 10.24
CA PRO A 203 -7.19 -20.52 9.57
C PRO A 203 -7.76 -21.36 8.44
N GLY A 204 -8.97 -21.91 8.58
CA GLY A 204 -9.63 -22.70 7.54
C GLY A 204 -9.95 -21.90 6.26
N ARG A 205 -10.19 -20.59 6.39
CA ARG A 205 -10.34 -19.69 5.22
C ARG A 205 -9.03 -19.59 4.45
N LEU A 206 -7.90 -19.46 5.13
CA LEU A 206 -6.60 -19.35 4.49
C LEU A 206 -6.19 -20.65 3.78
N GLU A 207 -6.57 -21.82 4.31
CA GLU A 207 -6.32 -23.09 3.61
C GLU A 207 -7.12 -23.18 2.30
N ARG A 208 -8.39 -22.75 2.28
CA ARG A 208 -9.16 -22.67 1.02
C ARG A 208 -8.53 -21.71 0.01
N TRP A 209 -8.05 -20.54 0.46
CA TRP A 209 -7.35 -19.60 -0.43
C TRP A 209 -6.09 -20.18 -1.04
N LYS A 210 -5.33 -21.00 -0.32
CA LYS A 210 -4.18 -21.73 -0.90
C LYS A 210 -4.60 -22.62 -2.06
N THR A 211 -5.76 -23.25 -1.97
CA THR A 211 -6.31 -24.07 -3.07
C THR A 211 -6.68 -23.18 -4.28
N LEU A 212 -7.31 -22.02 -4.05
CA LEU A 212 -7.61 -21.08 -5.11
C LEU A 212 -6.34 -20.52 -5.80
N CYS A 213 -5.27 -20.34 -5.04
CA CYS A 213 -4.00 -19.82 -5.56
C CYS A 213 -3.17 -20.88 -6.31
N ALA A 214 -3.39 -22.17 -6.06
CA ALA A 214 -2.53 -23.26 -6.56
C ALA A 214 -2.56 -23.49 -8.08
N GLY A 215 -3.46 -22.84 -8.83
CA GLY A 215 -3.66 -23.03 -10.28
C GLY A 215 -3.10 -21.90 -11.17
N SER A 216 -2.20 -21.06 -10.70
CA SER A 216 -1.89 -19.77 -11.31
C SER A 216 -0.85 -19.74 -12.44
N GLY A 217 -0.39 -20.86 -13.00
CA GLY A 217 0.48 -20.90 -14.21
C GLY A 217 1.95 -20.51 -13.94
N GLU A 218 2.53 -19.65 -14.80
CA GLU A 218 3.96 -19.27 -14.75
C GLU A 218 4.33 -18.42 -13.52
N LYS A 219 3.37 -17.71 -12.93
CA LYS A 219 3.57 -16.86 -11.73
C LYS A 219 2.93 -17.50 -10.53
N THR A 220 3.52 -17.30 -9.37
CA THR A 220 3.08 -17.95 -8.15
C THR A 220 2.29 -16.98 -7.28
N VAL A 221 1.04 -17.33 -6.94
CA VAL A 221 0.29 -16.63 -5.89
C VAL A 221 0.35 -17.46 -4.61
N THR A 222 0.83 -16.88 -3.54
CA THR A 222 1.06 -17.59 -2.27
C THR A 222 0.38 -16.88 -1.10
N VAL A 223 -0.35 -17.65 -0.29
CA VAL A 223 -0.87 -17.16 1.00
C VAL A 223 0.19 -17.32 2.09
N ARG A 224 0.67 -16.20 2.62
CA ARG A 224 1.70 -16.16 3.68
C ARG A 224 1.08 -16.24 5.07
N ASP A 225 0.55 -17.37 5.41
CA ASP A 225 -0.09 -17.65 6.71
C ASP A 225 0.89 -17.99 7.84
N ARG A 226 2.14 -18.35 7.50
CA ARG A 226 3.21 -18.72 8.45
C ARG A 226 4.41 -17.80 8.35
N GLY A 227 5.18 -17.78 9.42
CA GLY A 227 6.39 -16.96 9.50
C GLY A 227 6.13 -15.46 9.65
N VAL A 228 7.22 -14.71 9.70
CA VAL A 228 7.17 -13.24 9.71
C VAL A 228 7.19 -12.75 8.27
N CYS A 229 6.22 -11.91 7.94
CA CYS A 229 6.18 -11.18 6.69
C CYS A 229 5.77 -9.75 7.01
N LEU A 230 6.65 -8.80 6.76
CA LEU A 230 6.43 -7.38 7.05
C LEU A 230 6.24 -6.63 5.72
N PHE A 231 5.03 -6.16 5.51
CA PHE A 231 4.67 -5.31 4.39
C PHE A 231 3.78 -4.18 4.92
N PRO A 232 4.37 -3.01 5.24
CA PRO A 232 3.64 -1.86 5.78
C PRO A 232 2.84 -1.18 4.66
N SER A 233 1.52 -1.22 4.76
CA SER A 233 0.59 -0.52 3.89
C SER A 233 -0.79 -0.46 4.55
N ASP A 234 -1.80 0.07 3.89
CA ASP A 234 -3.13 0.39 4.42
C ASP A 234 -3.84 -0.75 5.16
N GLN A 235 -3.63 -2.01 4.77
CA GLN A 235 -4.21 -3.18 5.46
C GLN A 235 -3.81 -3.25 6.94
N ALA A 236 -2.71 -2.62 7.34
CA ALA A 236 -2.25 -2.62 8.72
C ALA A 236 -3.24 -1.93 9.67
N ASN A 237 -4.06 -1.01 9.16
CA ASN A 237 -5.10 -0.34 9.92
C ASN A 237 -6.32 -1.22 10.21
N PHE A 238 -6.44 -2.42 9.64
CA PHE A 238 -7.64 -3.26 9.71
C PHE A 238 -7.40 -4.59 10.42
N PRO A 239 -8.32 -5.01 11.34
CA PRO A 239 -8.13 -6.26 12.08
C PRO A 239 -8.06 -7.49 11.17
N LEU A 240 -8.86 -7.54 10.11
CA LEU A 240 -8.90 -8.62 9.13
C LEU A 240 -8.29 -8.15 7.79
N GLY A 241 -7.18 -7.41 7.87
CA GLY A 241 -6.46 -6.93 6.70
C GLY A 241 -5.61 -8.01 6.03
N VAL A 242 -5.54 -7.95 4.71
CA VAL A 242 -4.68 -8.75 3.85
C VAL A 242 -3.94 -7.81 2.92
N GLY A 243 -2.63 -7.71 3.04
CA GLY A 243 -1.79 -7.04 2.05
C GLY A 243 -1.56 -7.95 0.84
N ILE A 244 -1.63 -7.37 -0.35
CA ILE A 244 -1.43 -8.08 -1.62
C ILE A 244 -0.37 -7.33 -2.39
N ALA A 245 0.77 -7.99 -2.66
CA ALA A 245 1.90 -7.37 -3.33
C ALA A 245 2.69 -8.38 -4.17
N ALA A 246 3.38 -7.88 -5.18
CA ALA A 246 4.31 -8.63 -6.02
C ALA A 246 5.76 -8.39 -5.58
N PHE A 247 6.56 -9.43 -5.62
CA PHE A 247 7.97 -9.36 -5.26
C PHE A 247 8.82 -10.09 -6.29
N ARG A 248 10.04 -9.58 -6.48
CA ARG A 248 11.10 -10.30 -7.16
C ARG A 248 11.78 -11.24 -6.17
N SER A 249 12.44 -12.28 -6.67
CA SER A 249 13.21 -13.18 -5.84
C SER A 249 14.71 -13.09 -6.12
N SER A 250 15.52 -13.28 -5.06
CA SER A 250 16.97 -13.27 -5.13
C SER A 250 17.55 -14.27 -4.14
N LYS A 251 18.61 -14.98 -4.54
CA LYS A 251 19.36 -15.86 -3.63
C LYS A 251 19.95 -15.11 -2.43
N ARG A 252 20.25 -13.81 -2.57
CA ARG A 252 20.88 -13.00 -1.53
C ARG A 252 19.90 -12.37 -0.55
N PHE A 253 18.75 -11.88 -1.04
CA PHE A 253 17.81 -11.08 -0.24
C PHE A 253 16.52 -11.84 0.08
N GLY A 254 16.26 -12.96 -0.63
CA GLY A 254 14.94 -13.58 -0.66
C GLY A 254 13.98 -12.77 -1.55
N LEU A 255 12.75 -12.60 -1.11
CA LEU A 255 11.76 -11.77 -1.81
C LEU A 255 12.06 -10.29 -1.55
N TYR A 256 11.94 -9.47 -2.59
CA TYR A 256 12.22 -8.03 -2.48
C TYR A 256 11.45 -7.19 -3.50
N CYS A 257 11.20 -5.92 -3.14
CA CYS A 257 10.79 -4.83 -4.01
C CYS A 257 11.85 -3.73 -3.94
N ALA A 258 12.27 -3.15 -5.07
CA ALA A 258 13.46 -2.28 -5.13
C ALA A 258 13.39 -1.11 -6.12
N ARG A 259 12.21 -0.76 -6.65
CA ARG A 259 12.09 0.30 -7.65
C ARG A 259 11.18 1.44 -7.22
N ILE A 260 10.31 1.18 -6.26
CA ILE A 260 9.31 2.13 -5.79
C ILE A 260 9.94 3.40 -5.20
N HIS A 261 9.22 4.50 -5.22
CA HIS A 261 9.63 5.85 -4.81
C HIS A 261 10.74 6.47 -5.67
N THR A 262 11.07 5.87 -6.82
CA THR A 262 12.09 6.38 -7.74
C THR A 262 11.58 6.46 -9.17
N PRO A 263 12.31 7.17 -10.09
CA PRO A 263 11.99 7.16 -11.51
C PRO A 263 12.06 5.78 -12.19
N LYS A 264 12.51 4.75 -11.50
CA LYS A 264 12.60 3.37 -12.00
C LYS A 264 11.32 2.56 -11.79
N ASP A 265 10.33 3.13 -11.11
CA ASP A 265 9.01 2.52 -10.95
C ASP A 265 8.16 2.69 -12.21
N THR A 266 8.47 1.92 -13.23
CA THR A 266 7.85 1.98 -14.57
C THR A 266 7.23 0.66 -15.00
N VAL A 267 7.19 -0.35 -14.12
CA VAL A 267 6.73 -1.69 -14.45
C VAL A 267 5.36 -1.94 -13.83
N CYS A 268 4.38 -2.24 -14.67
CA CYS A 268 3.08 -2.78 -14.27
C CYS A 268 2.73 -3.91 -15.24
N GLU A 269 2.92 -5.15 -14.80
CA GLU A 269 2.63 -6.33 -15.62
C GLU A 269 1.14 -6.66 -15.57
N GLU A 270 0.48 -6.62 -16.72
CA GLU A 270 -0.94 -6.94 -16.87
C GLU A 270 -1.28 -8.35 -16.34
N LYS A 271 -0.36 -9.31 -16.57
CA LYS A 271 -0.52 -10.68 -16.05
C LYS A 271 -0.70 -10.72 -14.52
N ASN A 272 0.02 -9.87 -13.79
CA ASN A 272 -0.10 -9.80 -12.34
C ASN A 272 -1.47 -9.28 -11.93
N VAL A 273 -1.92 -8.19 -12.57
CA VAL A 273 -3.23 -7.60 -12.31
C VAL A 273 -4.34 -8.61 -12.57
N THR A 274 -4.32 -9.26 -13.74
CA THR A 274 -5.30 -10.28 -14.13
C THR A 274 -5.34 -11.44 -13.16
N LEU A 275 -4.16 -11.98 -12.80
CA LEU A 275 -4.06 -13.11 -11.89
C LEU A 275 -4.58 -12.79 -10.49
N VAL A 276 -4.19 -11.65 -9.92
CA VAL A 276 -4.67 -11.22 -8.61
C VAL A 276 -6.16 -10.95 -8.64
N ARG A 277 -6.68 -10.27 -9.69
CA ARG A 277 -8.10 -10.05 -9.89
C ARG A 277 -8.90 -11.36 -9.84
N ASP A 278 -8.45 -12.37 -10.56
CA ASP A 278 -9.16 -13.66 -10.64
C ASP A 278 -9.13 -14.40 -9.30
N VAL A 279 -8.01 -14.36 -8.58
CA VAL A 279 -7.90 -14.90 -7.22
C VAL A 279 -8.85 -14.16 -6.26
N LEU A 280 -8.90 -12.82 -6.30
CA LEU A 280 -9.79 -12.04 -5.43
C LEU A 280 -11.26 -12.28 -5.78
N ALA A 281 -11.60 -12.37 -7.07
CA ALA A 281 -12.95 -12.73 -7.48
C ALA A 281 -13.34 -14.12 -6.97
N GLY A 282 -12.43 -15.08 -6.98
CA GLY A 282 -12.61 -16.41 -6.38
C GLY A 282 -12.87 -16.35 -4.88
N ILE A 283 -12.05 -15.58 -4.13
CA ILE A 283 -12.19 -15.37 -2.68
C ILE A 283 -13.55 -14.76 -2.32
N ILE A 284 -14.03 -13.80 -3.11
CA ILE A 284 -15.32 -13.14 -2.89
C ILE A 284 -16.47 -14.09 -3.19
N ARG A 285 -16.39 -14.89 -4.25
CA ARG A 285 -17.42 -15.87 -4.63
C ARG A 285 -17.57 -17.02 -3.64
N GLU A 286 -16.47 -17.51 -3.08
CA GLU A 286 -16.45 -18.68 -2.19
C GLU A 286 -17.32 -18.51 -0.93
N GLN A 287 -17.65 -17.29 -0.55
CA GLN A 287 -18.39 -16.96 0.67
C GLN A 287 -19.69 -16.19 0.41
N ALA A 288 -20.06 -16.07 -0.84
CA ALA A 288 -21.34 -15.51 -1.27
C ALA A 288 -22.44 -16.56 -1.27
#